data_a5d154e9c7e7a0273651459a0e5b0a8e
#
_entry.id   a5d154e9c7e7a0273651459a0e5b0a8e
#
_cell.length_a   1.000
_cell.length_b   1.000
_cell.length_c   1.000
_cell.angle_alpha   90.00
_cell.angle_beta   90.00
_cell.angle_gamma   90.00
#
_symmetry.space_group_name_H-M   'P 1'
#
loop_
_entity.id
_entity.type
_entity.pdbx_description
1 polymer ?
#
loop_
_entity_poly.entity_id
_entity_poly.type
_entity_poly.pdbx_seq_one_letter_code
_entity_poly.pdbx_strand_id
1 'polypeptide(L)' 'MSRPVLPFGLHAPEVTLIFDIRRQAGRWVVRLGENTYGEYLNREQARLDAIDAATDARQAGHEVELWDRSTKTRII' A
#
# COMPACT_ATOMS: atom_id res chain seq x y z
N MET A 1 14.97 -9.18 16.77
CA MET A 1 14.60 -9.18 16.88
C MET A 1 13.84 -9.07 16.75
N SER A 2 13.77 -8.95 16.69
CA SER A 2 13.05 -8.83 16.54
C SER A 2 12.09 -8.29 16.59
N ARG A 3 11.59 -8.17 16.48
CA ARG A 3 10.68 -7.60 16.47
C ARG A 3 10.05 -7.46 17.44
N PRO A 4 9.85 -6.80 17.77
CA PRO A 4 9.34 -6.61 18.72
C PRO A 4 8.22 -6.99 18.86
N VAL A 5 8.10 -7.28 19.01
CA VAL A 5 7.25 -7.68 19.10
C VAL A 5 6.33 -7.27 19.66
N LEU A 6 5.93 -7.05 19.69
CA LEU A 6 5.06 -6.70 20.00
C LEU A 6 4.49 -7.34 20.85
N PRO A 7 4.46 -7.27 21.56
CA PRO A 7 4.05 -7.87 22.36
C PRO A 7 2.76 -8.03 22.40
N PHE A 8 2.43 -8.01 22.34
CA PHE A 8 1.42 -8.06 22.28
C PHE A 8 0.84 -8.76 21.73
N GLY A 9 1.02 -9.10 21.46
CA GLY A 9 0.50 -9.58 20.80
C GLY A 9 -0.01 -9.45 20.22
N LEU A 10 0.05 -9.01 20.29
CA LEU A 10 -0.27 -8.71 19.76
C LEU A 10 -0.44 -8.70 18.94
N HIS A 11 -0.58 -8.79 18.58
CA HIS A 11 -0.71 -8.70 17.72
C HIS A 11 -1.15 -7.91 17.07
N ALA A 12 -0.76 -7.73 16.69
CA ALA A 12 -0.98 -7.08 16.09
C ALA A 12 -1.78 -6.92 15.21
N PRO A 13 -2.01 -6.72 15.14
CA PRO A 13 -2.82 -6.51 14.54
C PRO A 13 -3.36 -6.64 13.50
N GLU A 14 -3.82 -6.56 13.43
CA GLU A 14 -4.83 -6.76 12.54
C GLU A 14 -5.12 -5.51 11.77
N VAL A 15 -4.14 -4.62 11.66
CA VAL A 15 -4.24 -3.43 10.86
C VAL A 15 -4.05 -3.83 9.41
N THR A 16 -5.02 -3.45 8.57
CA THR A 16 -4.91 -3.68 7.14
C THR A 16 -4.20 -2.49 6.51
N LEU A 17 -3.19 -2.77 5.74
CA LEU A 17 -2.48 -1.73 5.00
C LEU A 17 -3.20 -1.51 3.68
N ILE A 18 -3.66 -0.29 3.44
CA ILE A 18 -4.43 0.02 2.24
C ILE A 18 -3.60 0.95 1.37
N PHE A 19 -3.20 0.44 0.22
CA PHE A 19 -2.49 1.21 -0.78
C PHE A 19 -3.47 1.71 -1.81
N ASP A 20 -3.34 2.96 -2.21
CA ASP A 20 -4.20 3.57 -3.21
C ASP A 20 -3.36 4.17 -4.32
N ILE A 21 -3.76 3.90 -5.55
CA ILE A 21 -3.23 4.61 -6.71
C ILE A 21 -4.25 5.67 -7.06
N ARG A 22 -3.81 6.93 -7.16
CA ARG A 22 -4.73 8.00 -7.50
C ARG A 22 -4.02 9.12 -8.24
N ARG A 23 -4.82 9.95 -8.89
CA ARG A 23 -4.34 11.14 -9.53
C ARG A 23 -4.46 12.30 -8.55
N GLN A 24 -3.38 13.05 -8.38
CA GLN A 24 -3.37 14.14 -7.41
C GLN A 24 -2.48 15.25 -7.95
N ALA A 25 -3.06 16.43 -8.15
CA ALA A 25 -2.33 17.59 -8.63
C ALA A 25 -1.58 17.29 -9.93
N GLY A 26 -2.22 16.57 -10.85
CA GLY A 26 -1.64 16.30 -12.15
C GLY A 26 -0.60 15.17 -12.15
N ARG A 27 -0.37 14.54 -11.03
CA ARG A 27 0.59 13.45 -10.94
C ARG A 27 -0.09 12.19 -10.49
N TRP A 28 0.56 11.06 -10.76
CA TRP A 28 0.09 9.79 -10.25
C TRP A 28 0.82 9.52 -8.95
N VAL A 29 0.07 9.19 -7.90
CA VAL A 29 0.66 8.93 -6.60
C VAL A 29 0.16 7.61 -6.07
N VAL A 30 0.99 6.98 -5.25
CA VAL A 30 0.62 5.83 -4.46
C VAL A 30 0.59 6.29 -3.02
N ARG A 31 -0.53 6.05 -2.36
CA ARG A 31 -0.70 6.43 -0.96
C ARG A 31 -0.81 5.19 -0.11
N LEU A 32 -0.26 5.27 1.07
CA LEU A 32 -0.45 4.27 2.11
C LEU A 32 -1.09 4.99 3.28
N GLY A 33 -2.41 4.77 3.43
CA GLY A 33 -3.15 5.53 4.41
C GLY A 33 -3.14 7.01 4.04
N GLU A 34 -2.65 7.84 4.95
CA GLU A 34 -2.58 9.27 4.72
C GLU A 34 -1.22 9.73 4.20
N ASN A 35 -0.30 8.81 3.99
CA ASN A 35 1.05 9.16 3.58
C ASN A 35 1.23 8.86 2.10
N THR A 36 2.00 9.74 1.42
CA THR A 36 2.38 9.47 0.05
C THR A 36 3.55 8.50 0.06
N TYR A 37 3.37 7.37 -0.59
CA TYR A 37 4.40 6.36 -0.70
C TYR A 37 5.34 6.68 -1.86
N GLY A 38 4.79 7.17 -2.97
CA GLY A 38 5.60 7.54 -4.12
C GLY A 38 4.80 8.38 -5.11
N GLU A 39 5.53 9.06 -6.00
CA GLU A 39 4.97 9.85 -7.09
C GLU A 39 5.54 9.37 -8.40
N TYR A 40 4.71 9.35 -9.43
CA TYR A 40 5.07 8.74 -10.71
C TYR A 40 4.55 9.57 -11.86
N LEU A 41 5.20 9.40 -13.02
CA LEU A 41 4.83 10.15 -14.21
C LEU A 41 3.60 9.58 -14.89
N ASN A 42 3.37 8.29 -14.77
CA ASN A 42 2.21 7.70 -15.40
C ASN A 42 1.61 6.62 -14.51
N ARG A 43 0.40 6.22 -14.87
CA ARG A 43 -0.37 5.28 -14.08
C ARG A 43 0.27 3.91 -14.03
N GLU A 44 0.88 3.48 -15.13
CA GLU A 44 1.46 2.15 -15.17
C GLU A 44 2.63 2.02 -14.22
N GLN A 45 3.48 3.02 -14.13
CA GLN A 45 4.59 2.99 -13.18
C GLN A 45 4.08 2.98 -11.75
N ALA A 46 3.06 3.79 -11.48
CA ALA A 46 2.47 3.80 -10.14
C ALA A 46 1.91 2.44 -9.79
N ARG A 47 1.25 1.81 -10.76
CA ARG A 47 0.63 0.51 -10.54
C ARG A 47 1.68 -0.56 -10.23
N LEU A 48 2.75 -0.59 -11.00
CA LEU A 48 3.78 -1.60 -10.81
C LEU A 48 4.46 -1.45 -9.45
N ASP A 49 4.79 -0.22 -9.07
CA ASP A 49 5.41 0.01 -7.77
C ASP A 49 4.46 -0.30 -6.62
N ALA A 50 3.19 0.04 -6.79
CA ALA A 50 2.20 -0.26 -5.76
C ALA A 50 2.03 -1.77 -5.58
N ILE A 51 2.04 -2.52 -6.67
CA ILE A 51 1.93 -3.97 -6.60
C ILE A 51 3.15 -4.55 -5.87
N ASP A 52 4.35 -4.05 -6.19
CA ASP A 52 5.54 -4.51 -5.50
C ASP A 52 5.46 -4.22 -4.01
N ALA A 53 5.07 -3.01 -3.63
CA ALA A 53 5.00 -2.63 -2.23
C ALA A 53 3.96 -3.47 -1.49
N ALA A 54 2.80 -3.67 -2.11
CA ALA A 54 1.74 -4.46 -1.50
C ALA A 54 2.16 -5.91 -1.35
N THR A 55 2.84 -6.45 -2.36
CA THR A 55 3.31 -7.83 -2.31
C THR A 55 4.34 -8.02 -1.20
N ASP A 56 5.27 -7.07 -1.09
CA ASP A 56 6.28 -7.14 -0.02
C ASP A 56 5.63 -7.09 1.34
N ALA A 57 4.63 -6.24 1.51
CA ALA A 57 3.94 -6.14 2.79
C ALA A 57 3.20 -7.43 3.13
N ARG A 58 2.59 -8.07 2.13
CA ARG A 58 1.92 -9.34 2.37
C ARG A 58 2.90 -10.42 2.76
N GLN A 59 4.05 -10.45 2.09
CA GLN A 59 5.07 -11.43 2.43
C GLN A 59 5.63 -11.22 3.82
N ALA A 60 5.56 -9.99 4.31
CA ALA A 60 5.97 -9.68 5.67
C ALA A 60 4.88 -9.98 6.70
N GLY A 61 3.74 -10.48 6.27
CA GLY A 61 2.69 -10.92 7.18
C GLY A 61 1.54 -9.94 7.38
N HIS A 62 1.49 -8.87 6.61
CA HIS A 62 0.41 -7.89 6.76
C HIS A 62 -0.79 -8.26 5.93
N GLU A 63 -1.96 -7.86 6.42
CA GLU A 63 -3.16 -7.81 5.60
C GLU A 63 -3.04 -6.60 4.70
N VAL A 64 -3.32 -6.76 3.42
CA VAL A 64 -3.06 -5.70 2.46
C VAL A 64 -4.20 -5.60 1.46
N GLU A 65 -4.56 -4.35 1.10
CA GLU A 65 -5.44 -4.07 -0.03
C GLU A 65 -4.73 -3.09 -0.93
N LEU A 66 -4.95 -3.21 -2.22
CA LEU A 66 -4.43 -2.27 -3.19
C LEU A 66 -5.57 -1.87 -4.11
N TRP A 67 -5.83 -0.56 -4.18
CA TRP A 67 -6.93 -0.01 -4.96
C TRP A 67 -6.42 0.94 -6.01
N ASP A 68 -7.05 0.91 -7.17
CA ASP A 68 -6.88 1.92 -8.18
C ASP A 68 -8.09 2.86 -8.09
N ARG A 69 -7.88 4.03 -7.49
CA ARG A 69 -9.00 4.93 -7.25
C ARG A 69 -9.45 5.63 -8.54
N SER A 70 -8.60 5.69 -9.56
CA SER A 70 -9.00 6.30 -10.82
C SER A 70 -10.06 5.46 -11.54
N THR A 71 -10.03 4.16 -11.35
CA THR A 71 -11.02 3.25 -11.94
C THR A 71 -11.94 2.65 -10.89
N LYS A 72 -11.70 2.95 -9.62
CA LYS A 72 -12.47 2.43 -8.49
C LYS A 72 -12.45 0.91 -8.48
N THR A 73 -11.29 0.35 -8.76
CA THR A 73 -11.10 -1.09 -8.88
C THR A 73 -10.11 -1.56 -7.83
N ARG A 74 -10.42 -2.67 -7.19
CA ARG A 74 -9.47 -3.30 -6.28
C ARG A 74 -8.57 -4.22 -7.08
N ILE A 75 -7.25 -4.07 -6.88
CA ILE A 75 -6.26 -4.88 -7.59
C ILE A 75 -5.84 -6.09 -6.77
N ILE A 76 -5.66 -5.88 -5.48
CA ILE A 76 -5.30 -7.00 -4.59
C ILE A 76 -6.25 -7.08 -3.44
#